data_29a4574be39ffa3cf66b48a41cb7db88
#
_entry.id   29a4574be39ffa3cf66b48a41cb7db88
#
_cell.length_a   1.000
_cell.length_b   1.000
_cell.length_c   1.000
_cell.angle_alpha   90.00
_cell.angle_beta   90.00
_cell.angle_gamma   90.00
#
_symmetry.space_group_name_H-M   'P 1'
#
loop_
_entity.id
_entity.type
_entity.pdbx_description
1 polymer ?
#
loop_
_entity_poly.entity_id
_entity_poly.type
_entity_poly.pdbx_seq_one_letter_code
_entity_poly.pdbx_strand_id
1 'polypeptide(L)'
;MKTIIALYRRANTGKSTTLNYLIGLLKEQEVDFKEKREIVYYGSKKIAVTTPGDNAHEIKRNIEFFKKEDCDILVTATRSKGETTNIIYRYHKEINAELKWIEKNLSVTLQDLINQAQAKDIQATIDTL
;
A
#
# COMPACT_ATOMS: atom_id res chain seq x y z
N MET A 1 5.86 7.43 -15.62
CA MET A 1 6.69 6.86 -14.52
C MET A 1 5.81 6.11 -13.54
N LYS A 2 6.23 4.94 -13.10
CA LYS A 2 5.51 4.19 -12.08
C LYS A 2 5.87 4.70 -10.68
N THR A 3 4.96 4.54 -9.73
CA THR A 3 5.15 4.97 -8.34
C THR A 3 4.83 3.81 -7.40
N ILE A 4 5.66 3.65 -6.37
CA ILE A 4 5.43 2.70 -5.29
C ILE A 4 5.24 3.48 -4.00
N ILE A 5 4.13 3.23 -3.31
CA ILE A 5 3.84 3.78 -1.99
C ILE A 5 3.93 2.63 -1.00
N ALA A 6 4.87 2.71 -0.09
CA ALA A 6 5.12 1.66 0.91
C ALA A 6 4.74 2.16 2.31
N LEU A 7 3.64 1.63 2.83
CA LEU A 7 3.19 1.90 4.20
C LEU A 7 3.94 0.95 5.13
N TYR A 8 4.84 1.49 5.93
CA TYR A 8 5.77 0.67 6.71
C TYR A 8 5.59 0.83 8.21
N ARG A 9 5.71 -0.27 8.91
CA ARG A 9 5.85 -0.39 10.36
C ARG A 9 5.93 -1.88 10.71
N ARG A 10 6.18 -2.20 12.00
CA ARG A 10 6.17 -3.58 12.47
C ARG A 10 4.79 -4.22 12.25
N ALA A 11 4.72 -5.53 12.38
CA ALA A 11 3.46 -6.29 12.25
C ALA A 11 2.40 -5.82 13.28
N ASN A 12 1.14 -6.05 12.97
CA ASN A 12 0.00 -5.77 13.84
C ASN A 12 -0.13 -4.30 14.25
N THR A 13 0.09 -3.39 13.31
CA THR A 13 -0.04 -1.95 13.54
C THR A 13 -1.17 -1.30 12.76
N GLY A 14 -2.01 -2.12 12.09
CA GLY A 14 -3.15 -1.60 11.35
C GLY A 14 -2.87 -1.26 9.89
N LYS A 15 -1.75 -1.72 9.33
CA LYS A 15 -1.42 -1.46 7.91
C LYS A 15 -2.47 -2.03 6.97
N SER A 16 -2.84 -3.31 7.15
CA SER A 16 -3.86 -3.94 6.31
C SER A 16 -5.21 -3.24 6.44
N THR A 17 -5.60 -2.89 7.65
CA THR A 17 -6.85 -2.17 7.90
C THR A 17 -6.85 -0.83 7.18
N THR A 18 -5.76 -0.06 7.28
CA THR A 18 -5.61 1.22 6.60
C THR A 18 -5.74 1.06 5.09
N LEU A 19 -5.09 0.06 4.51
CA LEU A 19 -5.15 -0.18 3.07
C LEU A 19 -6.52 -0.67 2.62
N ASN A 20 -7.24 -1.42 3.45
CA ASN A 20 -8.63 -1.76 3.14
C ASN A 20 -9.54 -0.55 3.17
N TYR A 21 -9.35 0.39 4.11
CA TYR A 21 -10.05 1.68 4.07
C TYR A 21 -9.73 2.44 2.79
N LEU A 22 -8.47 2.43 2.36
CA LEU A 22 -8.07 3.08 1.12
C LEU A 22 -8.81 2.50 -0.09
N ILE A 23 -8.89 1.19 -0.19
CA ILE A 23 -9.62 0.52 -1.28
C ILE A 23 -11.08 1.00 -1.29
N GLY A 24 -11.73 1.03 -0.13
CA GLY A 24 -13.09 1.53 -0.01
C GLY A 24 -13.25 2.98 -0.47
N LEU A 25 -12.31 3.84 -0.09
CA LEU A 25 -12.32 5.25 -0.52
C LEU A 25 -12.15 5.38 -2.04
N LEU A 26 -11.18 4.68 -2.60
CA LEU A 26 -10.89 4.78 -4.04
C LEU A 26 -12.02 4.22 -4.91
N LYS A 27 -12.68 3.17 -4.44
CA LYS A 27 -13.77 2.52 -5.17
C LYS A 27 -15.15 3.04 -4.79
N GLU A 28 -15.23 3.92 -3.79
CA GLU A 28 -16.48 4.47 -3.27
C GLU A 28 -17.46 3.36 -2.90
N GLN A 29 -17.00 2.40 -2.08
CA GLN A 29 -17.79 1.25 -1.65
C GLN A 29 -17.52 0.94 -0.18
N GLU A 30 -18.32 0.05 0.39
CA GLU A 30 -18.12 -0.43 1.76
C GLU A 30 -16.77 -1.14 1.87
N VAL A 31 -16.16 -1.03 3.06
CA VAL A 31 -14.85 -1.61 3.32
C VAL A 31 -15.00 -3.09 3.62
N ASP A 32 -14.18 -3.90 2.95
CA ASP A 32 -14.02 -5.32 3.24
C ASP A 32 -12.63 -5.50 3.86
N PHE A 33 -12.57 -5.95 5.11
CA PHE A 33 -11.32 -6.00 5.86
C PHE A 33 -10.50 -7.29 5.65
N LYS A 34 -10.86 -8.13 4.71
CA LYS A 34 -10.06 -9.32 4.37
C LYS A 34 -8.76 -8.92 3.68
N GLU A 35 -7.71 -9.71 3.91
CA GLU A 35 -6.47 -9.53 3.15
C GLU A 35 -6.73 -9.73 1.66
N LYS A 36 -6.11 -8.89 0.85
CA LYS A 36 -6.33 -8.95 -0.60
C LYS A 36 -5.23 -8.27 -1.39
N ARG A 37 -5.18 -8.62 -2.65
CA ARG A 37 -4.47 -7.89 -3.70
C ARG A 37 -5.52 -7.47 -4.69
N GLU A 38 -5.73 -6.17 -4.82
CA GLU A 38 -6.85 -5.66 -5.62
C GLU A 38 -6.39 -4.60 -6.61
N ILE A 39 -6.97 -4.63 -7.79
CA ILE A 39 -6.76 -3.60 -8.80
C ILE A 39 -7.88 -2.58 -8.66
N VAL A 40 -7.49 -1.30 -8.62
CA VAL A 40 -8.43 -0.19 -8.54
C VAL A 40 -8.17 0.75 -9.72
N TYR A 41 -9.23 1.06 -10.44
CA TYR A 41 -9.17 2.10 -11.48
C TYR A 41 -9.66 3.40 -10.86
N TYR A 42 -8.78 4.39 -10.77
CA TYR A 42 -9.06 5.65 -10.07
C TYR A 42 -8.61 6.81 -10.94
N GLY A 43 -9.58 7.54 -11.53
CA GLY A 43 -9.28 8.51 -12.56
C GLY A 43 -8.63 7.80 -13.76
N SER A 44 -7.50 8.31 -14.21
CA SER A 44 -6.74 7.72 -15.32
C SER A 44 -5.69 6.71 -14.85
N LYS A 45 -5.67 6.39 -13.55
CA LYS A 45 -4.63 5.56 -12.94
C LYS A 45 -5.12 4.15 -12.67
N LYS A 46 -4.26 3.17 -12.92
CA LYS A 46 -4.48 1.78 -12.56
C LYS A 46 -3.61 1.47 -11.35
N ILE A 47 -4.25 1.15 -10.22
CA ILE A 47 -3.58 1.03 -8.93
C ILE A 47 -3.70 -0.40 -8.41
N ALA A 48 -2.58 -0.98 -8.02
CA ALA A 48 -2.56 -2.23 -7.27
C ALA A 48 -2.46 -1.89 -5.78
N VAL A 49 -3.44 -2.31 -4.98
CA VAL A 49 -3.39 -2.17 -3.53
C VAL A 49 -3.25 -3.55 -2.93
N THR A 50 -2.17 -3.77 -2.18
CA THR A 50 -1.85 -5.09 -1.61
C THR A 50 -1.73 -4.98 -0.10
N THR A 51 -2.60 -5.68 0.63
CA THR A 51 -2.62 -5.59 2.10
C THR A 51 -1.61 -6.48 2.79
N PRO A 52 -1.25 -7.70 2.29
CA PRO A 52 -0.19 -8.50 2.92
C PRO A 52 1.17 -7.82 2.75
N GLY A 53 2.06 -7.94 3.72
CA GLY A 53 3.37 -7.30 3.61
C GLY A 53 4.33 -7.61 4.74
N ASP A 54 4.08 -8.68 5.52
CA ASP A 54 4.89 -8.95 6.70
C ASP A 54 6.12 -9.84 6.45
N ASN A 55 6.28 -10.40 5.25
CA ASN A 55 7.45 -11.23 4.93
C ASN A 55 7.82 -11.13 3.45
N ALA A 56 9.00 -11.66 3.13
CA ALA A 56 9.56 -11.59 1.78
C ALA A 56 8.66 -12.24 0.72
N HIS A 57 8.05 -13.38 1.07
CA HIS A 57 7.17 -14.09 0.15
C HIS A 57 5.96 -13.23 -0.26
N GLU A 58 5.35 -12.57 0.71
CA GLU A 58 4.21 -11.67 0.47
C GLU A 58 4.61 -10.50 -0.44
N ILE A 59 5.76 -9.88 -0.18
CA ILE A 59 6.24 -8.74 -0.97
C ILE A 59 6.52 -9.16 -2.42
N LYS A 60 7.15 -10.31 -2.61
CA LYS A 60 7.43 -10.82 -3.97
C LYS A 60 6.13 -11.05 -4.74
N ARG A 61 5.11 -11.60 -4.09
CA ARG A 61 3.80 -11.79 -4.72
C ARG A 61 3.11 -10.46 -5.03
N ASN A 62 3.25 -9.47 -4.17
CA ASN A 62 2.71 -8.12 -4.41
C ASN A 62 3.34 -7.50 -5.66
N ILE A 63 4.65 -7.64 -5.80
CA ILE A 63 5.39 -7.13 -6.97
C ILE A 63 4.96 -7.87 -8.24
N GLU A 64 4.85 -9.18 -8.20
CA GLU A 64 4.38 -9.98 -9.33
C GLU A 64 2.99 -9.56 -9.79
N PHE A 65 2.09 -9.33 -8.83
CA PHE A 65 0.75 -8.85 -9.10
C PHE A 65 0.76 -7.49 -9.80
N PHE A 66 1.55 -6.56 -9.28
CA PHE A 66 1.71 -5.23 -9.87
C PHE A 66 2.25 -5.31 -11.31
N LYS A 67 3.26 -6.13 -11.53
CA LYS A 67 3.87 -6.32 -12.86
C LYS A 67 2.90 -6.96 -13.84
N LYS A 68 2.28 -8.07 -13.44
CA LYS A 68 1.38 -8.84 -14.29
C LYS A 68 0.20 -7.99 -14.77
N GLU A 69 -0.34 -7.16 -13.88
CA GLU A 69 -1.47 -6.31 -14.18
C GLU A 69 -1.06 -4.99 -14.84
N ASP A 70 0.23 -4.74 -14.97
CA ASP A 70 0.78 -3.51 -15.58
C ASP A 70 0.16 -2.24 -14.99
N CYS A 71 0.24 -2.12 -13.67
CA CYS A 71 -0.32 -0.97 -12.98
C CYS A 71 0.60 0.24 -12.99
N ASP A 72 0.03 1.41 -12.77
CA ASP A 72 0.78 2.68 -12.68
C ASP A 72 1.33 2.89 -11.26
N ILE A 73 0.58 2.47 -10.25
CA ILE A 73 0.89 2.69 -8.84
C ILE A 73 0.74 1.37 -8.08
N LEU A 74 1.72 1.07 -7.23
CA LEU A 74 1.63 0.00 -6.23
C LEU A 74 1.54 0.65 -4.85
N VAL A 75 0.47 0.35 -4.12
CA VAL A 75 0.37 0.71 -2.70
C VAL A 75 0.44 -0.59 -1.91
N THR A 76 1.46 -0.72 -1.07
CA THR A 76 1.74 -1.97 -0.37
C THR A 76 2.12 -1.72 1.08
N ALA A 77 1.96 -2.74 1.92
CA ALA A 77 2.44 -2.71 3.29
C ALA A 77 3.82 -3.37 3.36
N THR A 78 4.69 -2.88 4.23
CA THR A 78 5.98 -3.48 4.51
C THR A 78 6.29 -3.41 6.00
N ARG A 79 7.31 -4.12 6.43
CA ARG A 79 7.90 -3.91 7.75
C ARG A 79 8.81 -2.68 7.73
N SER A 80 9.31 -2.29 8.91
CA SER A 80 10.19 -1.12 9.03
C SER A 80 11.59 -1.36 8.49
N LYS A 81 12.05 -2.61 8.48
CA LYS A 81 13.41 -2.98 8.08
C LYS A 81 13.45 -4.45 7.66
N GLY A 82 14.59 -4.85 7.11
CA GLY A 82 14.85 -6.24 6.75
C GLY A 82 14.42 -6.56 5.32
N GLU A 83 14.09 -7.84 5.07
CA GLU A 83 13.83 -8.35 3.72
C GLU A 83 12.72 -7.60 2.99
N THR A 84 11.61 -7.28 3.67
CA THR A 84 10.46 -6.64 3.00
C THR A 84 10.82 -5.27 2.44
N THR A 85 11.52 -4.45 3.23
CA THR A 85 11.96 -3.13 2.81
C THR A 85 13.05 -3.23 1.73
N ASN A 86 13.98 -4.17 1.88
CA ASN A 86 15.06 -4.36 0.92
C ASN A 86 14.55 -4.76 -0.45
N ILE A 87 13.56 -5.65 -0.51
CA ILE A 87 12.97 -6.09 -1.78
C ILE A 87 12.29 -4.93 -2.50
N ILE A 88 11.50 -4.13 -1.78
CA ILE A 88 10.82 -2.95 -2.35
C ILE A 88 11.84 -1.94 -2.84
N TYR A 89 12.89 -1.67 -2.05
CA TYR A 89 13.91 -0.71 -2.43
C TYR A 89 14.63 -1.14 -3.71
N ARG A 90 15.05 -2.40 -3.78
CA ARG A 90 15.72 -2.93 -4.98
C ARG A 90 14.81 -2.89 -6.20
N TYR A 91 13.54 -3.24 -6.02
CA TYR A 91 12.60 -3.26 -7.12
C TYR A 91 12.36 -1.86 -7.70
N HIS A 92 12.17 -0.83 -6.85
CA HIS A 92 11.96 0.52 -7.37
C HIS A 92 13.18 1.01 -8.16
N LYS A 93 14.39 0.63 -7.73
CA LYS A 93 15.61 0.95 -8.47
C LYS A 93 15.64 0.24 -9.82
N GLU A 94 15.28 -1.03 -9.83
CA GLU A 94 15.28 -1.86 -11.04
C GLU A 94 14.38 -1.28 -12.12
N ILE A 95 13.19 -0.82 -11.77
CA ILE A 95 12.23 -0.29 -12.75
C ILE A 95 12.26 1.24 -12.85
N ASN A 96 13.15 1.89 -12.14
CA ASN A 96 13.26 3.36 -12.08
C ASN A 96 11.92 4.02 -11.71
N ALA A 97 11.24 3.46 -10.71
CA ALA A 97 9.99 3.99 -10.18
C ALA A 97 10.26 5.00 -9.08
N GLU A 98 9.33 5.93 -8.88
CA GLU A 98 9.33 6.76 -7.68
C GLU A 98 8.94 5.91 -6.49
N LEU A 99 9.60 6.08 -5.35
CA LEU A 99 9.28 5.36 -4.12
C LEU A 99 8.96 6.36 -3.01
N LYS A 100 7.76 6.23 -2.45
CA LYS A 100 7.32 7.04 -1.31
C LYS A 100 7.15 6.12 -0.11
N TRP A 101 7.97 6.34 0.93
CA TRP A 101 7.83 5.64 2.21
C TRP A 101 6.89 6.43 3.10
N ILE A 102 5.85 5.77 3.60
CA ILE A 102 4.89 6.39 4.54
C ILE A 102 4.88 5.55 5.80
N GLU A 103 5.21 6.17 6.94
CA GLU A 103 5.17 5.50 8.22
C GLU A 103 3.72 5.33 8.68
N LYS A 104 3.35 4.13 9.11
CA LYS A 104 2.02 3.87 9.66
C LYS A 104 1.84 4.62 10.97
N ASN A 105 0.84 5.47 11.04
CA ASN A 105 0.50 6.20 12.25
C ASN A 105 -0.20 5.29 13.27
N LEU A 106 0.06 5.52 14.55
CA LEU A 106 -0.49 4.73 15.65
C LEU A 106 -1.20 5.62 16.66
N SER A 107 -2.21 5.05 17.30
CA SER A 107 -2.87 5.66 18.45
C SER A 107 -3.26 4.56 19.43
N VAL A 108 -3.04 4.79 20.71
CA VAL A 108 -3.40 3.82 21.75
C VAL A 108 -4.93 3.69 21.90
N THR A 109 -5.64 4.80 21.80
CA THR A 109 -7.08 4.84 22.08
C THR A 109 -7.96 5.06 20.86
N LEU A 110 -7.40 5.60 19.76
CA LEU A 110 -8.16 6.01 18.58
C LEU A 110 -7.63 5.32 17.32
N GLN A 111 -7.20 4.06 17.46
CA GLN A 111 -6.53 3.35 16.36
C GLN A 111 -7.37 3.30 15.07
N ASP A 112 -8.67 3.06 15.18
CA ASP A 112 -9.51 2.97 13.99
C ASP A 112 -9.65 4.33 13.29
N LEU A 113 -9.80 5.42 14.05
CA LEU A 113 -9.85 6.76 13.47
C LEU A 113 -8.53 7.11 12.79
N ILE A 114 -7.40 6.73 13.37
CA ILE A 114 -6.08 6.95 12.78
C ILE A 114 -5.94 6.16 11.48
N ASN A 115 -6.41 4.92 11.45
CA ASN A 115 -6.38 4.10 10.23
C ASN A 115 -7.19 4.75 9.10
N GLN A 116 -8.39 5.26 9.42
CA GLN A 116 -9.23 5.95 8.45
C GLN A 116 -8.58 7.25 7.97
N ALA A 117 -8.06 8.05 8.89
CA ALA A 117 -7.41 9.32 8.55
C ALA A 117 -6.19 9.09 7.66
N GLN A 118 -5.37 8.09 7.97
CA GLN A 118 -4.19 7.79 7.15
C GLN A 118 -4.56 7.26 5.77
N ALA A 119 -5.64 6.50 5.64
CA ALA A 119 -6.15 6.09 4.33
C ALA A 119 -6.50 7.31 3.47
N LYS A 120 -7.11 8.34 4.06
CA LYS A 120 -7.40 9.60 3.37
C LYS A 120 -6.13 10.35 2.98
N ASP A 121 -5.10 10.32 3.81
CA ASP A 121 -3.80 10.93 3.49
C ASP A 121 -3.14 10.23 2.31
N ILE A 122 -3.22 8.90 2.25
CA ILE A 122 -2.69 8.15 1.11
C ILE A 122 -3.48 8.48 -0.16
N GLN A 123 -4.80 8.57 -0.08
CA GLN A 123 -5.63 8.99 -1.21
C GLN A 123 -5.20 10.37 -1.70
N ALA A 124 -4.99 11.32 -0.80
CA ALA A 124 -4.52 12.66 -1.16
C ALA A 124 -3.16 12.62 -1.85
N THR A 125 -2.27 11.74 -1.40
CA THR A 125 -0.97 11.54 -2.05
C THR A 125 -1.15 11.02 -3.49
N ILE A 126 -2.03 10.05 -3.68
CA ILE A 126 -2.36 9.50 -5.01
C ILE A 126 -2.93 10.61 -5.92
N ASP A 127 -3.75 11.49 -5.37
CA ASP A 127 -4.35 12.60 -6.13
C ASP A 127 -3.29 13.56 -6.69
N THR A 128 -2.10 13.58 -6.12
CA THR A 128 -1.00 14.43 -6.60
C THR A 128 -0.17 13.80 -7.73
N LEU A 129 -0.40 12.53 -8.03
CA LEU A 129 0.43 11.78 -9.00
C LEU A 129 -0.06 11.88 -10.46
#